data_7ae49f31fafd20660eb9728920fb164b
#
_entry.id   7ae49f31fafd20660eb9728920fb164b
#
_cell.length_a   1.000
_cell.length_b   1.000
_cell.length_c   1.000
_cell.angle_alpha   90.00
_cell.angle_beta   90.00
_cell.angle_gamma   90.00
#
_symmetry.space_group_name_H-M   'P 1'
#
loop_
_entity.id
_entity.type
_entity.pdbx_description
1 polymer ?
#
loop_
_entity_poly.entity_id
_entity_poly.type
_entity_poly.pdbx_seq_one_letter_code
_entity_poly.pdbx_strand_id
1 'polypeptide(L)'
;MSETSTLISCTGTITGAELAKLPTPPATETHIPIPHAAVVENLVETLSHRHIGIVGEEFAVSSDAMEMFGVLDLEAGFEGCRFAIGIRNANNKRFRLACTVGLRVFVCHNLAFRGDYTPVLAKHSKNFSLEDALSVGVDRMQRNFEPMRQQVERWRVQQLSPEVARLTIYWAFIEGELEVPKHLARKVHDLYFNPRYEEFAPRTMWSLANAFTSAFNELDPIPRFKATRNSVDSWNPGSHCRCSSQSGAAGPAPLELAYVPCGSRPCL
;
A
#
# COMPACT_ATOMS: atom_id res chain seq x y z
N MET A 1 20.07 -15.60 12.20
CA MET A 1 19.55 -14.23 12.46
C MET A 1 18.07 -14.31 12.14
N SER A 2 17.22 -14.14 13.14
CA SER A 2 15.76 -14.23 13.00
C SER A 2 15.30 -13.05 12.13
N GLU A 3 14.80 -13.36 10.93
CA GLU A 3 14.10 -12.37 10.11
C GLU A 3 12.88 -11.89 10.89
N THR A 4 12.91 -10.65 11.32
CA THR A 4 11.77 -10.02 12.01
C THR A 4 10.67 -9.85 10.98
N SER A 5 9.60 -10.65 11.10
CA SER A 5 8.39 -10.50 10.30
C SER A 5 7.90 -9.07 10.33
N THR A 6 7.74 -8.45 9.17
CA THR A 6 7.34 -7.05 9.02
C THR A 6 5.84 -6.82 9.19
N LEU A 7 5.05 -7.88 9.22
CA LEU A 7 3.59 -7.76 9.19
C LEU A 7 2.95 -7.62 10.57
N ILE A 8 3.61 -8.08 11.64
CA ILE A 8 2.85 -8.37 12.85
C ILE A 8 3.63 -8.07 14.11
N SER A 9 3.19 -7.05 14.80
CA SER A 9 3.51 -6.85 16.23
C SER A 9 2.45 -7.44 17.17
N CYS A 10 1.29 -7.91 16.70
CA CYS A 10 0.13 -8.15 17.57
C CYS A 10 -0.55 -9.51 17.47
N THR A 11 -0.31 -10.29 16.42
CA THR A 11 -0.87 -11.64 16.26
C THR A 11 0.19 -12.55 15.64
N GLY A 12 0.29 -13.79 16.08
CA GLY A 12 1.33 -14.70 15.61
C GLY A 12 1.34 -14.85 14.09
N THR A 13 2.52 -14.83 13.49
CA THR A 13 2.71 -15.29 12.11
C THR A 13 2.44 -16.76 12.03
N ILE A 14 1.81 -17.20 10.96
CA ILE A 14 1.59 -18.60 10.67
C ILE A 14 2.15 -18.94 9.29
N THR A 15 2.51 -20.19 9.10
CA THR A 15 2.97 -20.72 7.82
C THR A 15 1.77 -21.04 6.90
N GLY A 16 2.02 -21.15 5.58
CA GLY A 16 0.99 -21.62 4.64
C GLY A 16 0.42 -22.99 5.02
N ALA A 17 1.25 -23.91 5.57
CA ALA A 17 0.81 -25.21 6.04
C ALA A 17 -0.12 -25.14 7.29
N GLU A 18 0.08 -24.17 8.15
CA GLU A 18 -0.81 -23.89 9.28
C GLU A 18 -2.10 -23.20 8.82
N LEU A 19 -1.99 -22.30 7.85
CA LEU A 19 -3.14 -21.63 7.23
C LEU A 19 -4.11 -22.64 6.62
N ALA A 20 -3.61 -23.71 6.00
CA ALA A 20 -4.41 -24.77 5.40
C ALA A 20 -5.22 -25.59 6.43
N LYS A 21 -4.81 -25.58 7.70
CA LYS A 21 -5.51 -26.32 8.79
C LYS A 21 -6.60 -25.51 9.48
N LEU A 22 -6.72 -24.22 9.17
CA LEU A 22 -7.71 -23.37 9.81
C LEU A 22 -9.13 -23.74 9.39
N PRO A 23 -10.08 -23.81 10.34
CA PRO A 23 -11.45 -24.11 10.04
C PRO A 23 -12.10 -22.94 9.26
N THR A 24 -12.95 -23.29 8.31
CA THR A 24 -13.78 -22.32 7.59
C THR A 24 -15.21 -22.43 8.13
N PRO A 25 -15.86 -21.34 8.51
CA PRO A 25 -17.22 -21.38 9.01
C PRO A 25 -18.19 -21.86 7.92
N PRO A 26 -19.36 -22.42 8.29
CA PRO A 26 -20.34 -22.89 7.32
C PRO A 26 -20.92 -21.73 6.51
N ALA A 27 -21.30 -22.03 5.26
CA ALA A 27 -22.00 -21.08 4.42
C ALA A 27 -23.37 -20.69 5.00
N THR A 28 -23.77 -19.45 4.78
CA THR A 28 -25.12 -18.96 5.06
C THR A 28 -25.88 -18.71 3.76
N GLU A 29 -27.13 -18.32 3.85
CA GLU A 29 -27.96 -18.07 2.67
C GLU A 29 -27.34 -17.01 1.72
N THR A 30 -26.68 -16.00 2.26
CA THR A 30 -26.15 -14.85 1.49
C THR A 30 -24.62 -14.73 1.51
N HIS A 31 -23.93 -15.56 2.30
CA HIS A 31 -22.47 -15.49 2.48
C HIS A 31 -21.87 -16.88 2.41
N ILE A 32 -20.91 -17.03 1.51
CA ILE A 32 -20.12 -18.24 1.36
C ILE A 32 -18.70 -17.94 1.79
N PRO A 33 -18.29 -18.31 3.01
CA PRO A 33 -16.92 -18.12 3.46
C PRO A 33 -15.93 -18.83 2.54
N ILE A 34 -14.78 -18.20 2.32
CA ILE A 34 -13.73 -18.75 1.47
C ILE A 34 -12.57 -19.16 2.40
N PRO A 35 -12.11 -20.42 2.37
CA PRO A 35 -10.94 -20.84 3.13
C PRO A 35 -9.76 -19.89 2.85
N HIS A 36 -9.06 -19.48 3.89
CA HIS A 36 -7.91 -18.58 3.74
C HIS A 36 -6.84 -19.19 2.83
N ALA A 37 -6.56 -20.48 3.01
CA ALA A 37 -5.63 -21.22 2.17
C ALA A 37 -6.05 -21.22 0.68
N ALA A 38 -7.35 -21.44 0.40
CA ALA A 38 -7.84 -21.46 -0.97
C ALA A 38 -7.62 -20.11 -1.71
N VAL A 39 -7.71 -18.99 -0.99
CA VAL A 39 -7.39 -17.67 -1.57
C VAL A 39 -5.92 -17.60 -1.97
N VAL A 40 -5.03 -18.06 -1.10
CA VAL A 40 -3.59 -18.05 -1.35
C VAL A 40 -3.21 -19.02 -2.47
N GLU A 41 -3.68 -20.26 -2.40
CA GLU A 41 -3.41 -21.31 -3.39
C GLU A 41 -3.84 -20.89 -4.80
N ASN A 42 -5.08 -20.40 -4.96
CA ASN A 42 -5.56 -19.91 -6.26
C ASN A 42 -4.75 -18.70 -6.76
N LEU A 43 -4.32 -17.81 -5.87
CA LEU A 43 -3.48 -16.69 -6.26
C LEU A 43 -2.09 -17.16 -6.71
N VAL A 44 -1.46 -18.06 -5.96
CA VAL A 44 -0.15 -18.66 -6.30
C VAL A 44 -0.22 -19.39 -7.64
N GLU A 45 -1.26 -20.19 -7.87
CA GLU A 45 -1.49 -20.88 -9.15
C GLU A 45 -1.67 -19.88 -10.29
N THR A 46 -2.48 -18.84 -10.08
CA THR A 46 -2.71 -17.78 -11.07
C THR A 46 -1.42 -17.03 -11.41
N LEU A 47 -0.57 -16.72 -10.44
CA LEU A 47 0.73 -16.09 -10.64
C LEU A 47 1.68 -17.01 -11.41
N SER A 48 1.71 -18.30 -11.07
CA SER A 48 2.52 -19.31 -11.75
C SER A 48 2.15 -19.42 -13.24
N HIS A 49 0.87 -19.46 -13.58
CA HIS A 49 0.40 -19.47 -14.97
C HIS A 49 0.83 -18.23 -15.78
N ARG A 50 1.16 -17.14 -15.12
CA ARG A 50 1.65 -15.90 -15.76
C ARG A 50 3.17 -15.72 -15.60
N HIS A 51 3.87 -16.78 -15.20
CA HIS A 51 5.33 -16.78 -15.00
C HIS A 51 5.80 -15.70 -14.02
N ILE A 52 5.02 -15.41 -12.97
CA ILE A 52 5.39 -14.51 -11.90
C ILE A 52 5.87 -15.36 -10.72
N GLY A 53 7.18 -15.36 -10.46
CA GLY A 53 7.80 -16.07 -9.34
C GLY A 53 7.48 -15.42 -8.00
N ILE A 54 7.37 -16.25 -6.96
CA ILE A 54 7.21 -15.83 -5.55
C ILE A 54 8.48 -16.25 -4.82
N VAL A 55 9.04 -15.35 -4.03
CA VAL A 55 10.30 -15.56 -3.29
C VAL A 55 10.14 -15.48 -1.78
N GLY A 56 8.96 -15.11 -1.31
CA GLY A 56 8.65 -15.05 0.13
C GLY A 56 7.15 -14.93 0.37
N GLU A 57 6.73 -15.44 1.52
CA GLU A 57 5.35 -15.36 1.98
C GLU A 57 5.29 -15.13 3.49
N GLU A 58 4.34 -14.32 3.92
CA GLU A 58 4.07 -14.05 5.33
C GLU A 58 2.55 -14.02 5.54
N PHE A 59 2.05 -14.73 6.56
CA PHE A 59 0.63 -14.74 6.89
C PHE A 59 0.40 -14.45 8.35
N ALA A 60 -0.71 -13.76 8.61
CA ALA A 60 -1.25 -13.51 9.92
C ALA A 60 -2.75 -13.75 9.97
N VAL A 61 -3.23 -14.21 11.11
CA VAL A 61 -4.66 -14.44 11.34
C VAL A 61 -5.09 -13.85 12.66
N SER A 62 -6.37 -13.46 12.75
CA SER A 62 -6.97 -13.09 14.02
C SER A 62 -7.04 -14.29 14.97
N SER A 63 -7.17 -14.03 16.27
CA SER A 63 -7.23 -15.09 17.31
C SER A 63 -8.39 -16.07 17.11
N ASP A 64 -9.47 -15.63 16.47
CA ASP A 64 -10.63 -16.44 16.10
C ASP A 64 -10.51 -17.10 14.73
N ALA A 65 -9.37 -16.94 14.05
CA ALA A 65 -9.09 -17.41 12.69
C ALA A 65 -10.11 -16.96 11.61
N MET A 66 -10.89 -15.91 11.88
CA MET A 66 -11.89 -15.41 10.94
C MET A 66 -11.33 -14.37 9.96
N GLU A 67 -10.22 -13.73 10.29
CA GLU A 67 -9.57 -12.70 9.47
C GLU A 67 -8.14 -13.13 9.13
N MET A 68 -7.77 -13.00 7.88
CA MET A 68 -6.41 -13.26 7.40
C MET A 68 -5.86 -12.04 6.70
N PHE A 69 -4.60 -11.77 6.96
CA PHE A 69 -3.77 -10.86 6.20
C PHE A 69 -2.50 -11.59 5.73
N GLY A 70 -2.16 -11.45 4.46
CA GLY A 70 -0.98 -12.10 3.89
C GLY A 70 -0.20 -11.17 2.99
N VAL A 71 1.08 -11.45 2.81
CA VAL A 71 1.95 -10.81 1.82
C VAL A 71 2.70 -11.88 1.06
N LEU A 72 2.71 -11.75 -0.26
CA LEU A 72 3.55 -12.52 -1.15
C LEU A 72 4.59 -11.57 -1.75
N ASP A 73 5.87 -11.83 -1.54
CA ASP A 73 6.96 -11.13 -2.20
C ASP A 73 7.23 -11.77 -3.55
N LEU A 74 7.20 -10.96 -4.61
CA LEU A 74 7.40 -11.45 -5.96
C LEU A 74 8.89 -11.43 -6.32
N GLU A 75 9.30 -12.34 -7.23
CA GLU A 75 10.64 -12.29 -7.82
C GLU A 75 10.86 -11.00 -8.61
N ALA A 76 9.79 -10.49 -9.24
CA ALA A 76 9.82 -9.24 -9.97
C ALA A 76 10.11 -8.04 -9.05
N GLY A 77 11.03 -7.20 -9.50
CA GLY A 77 11.45 -6.02 -8.75
C GLY A 77 12.33 -5.10 -9.60
N PHE A 78 12.89 -4.10 -8.96
CA PHE A 78 13.87 -3.19 -9.54
C PHE A 78 14.82 -2.71 -8.44
N GLU A 79 15.84 -1.94 -8.80
CA GLU A 79 16.91 -1.54 -7.87
C GLU A 79 16.39 -1.14 -6.48
N GLY A 80 16.82 -1.87 -5.45
CA GLY A 80 16.46 -1.63 -4.04
C GLY A 80 15.01 -1.92 -3.65
N CYS A 81 14.17 -2.40 -4.58
CA CYS A 81 12.76 -2.66 -4.36
C CYS A 81 12.28 -3.97 -4.98
N ARG A 82 11.28 -4.57 -4.37
CA ARG A 82 10.57 -5.75 -4.86
C ARG A 82 9.08 -5.49 -4.87
N PHE A 83 8.37 -6.01 -5.88
CA PHE A 83 6.91 -5.99 -5.83
C PHE A 83 6.40 -6.98 -4.79
N ALA A 84 5.32 -6.63 -4.14
CA ALA A 84 4.64 -7.48 -3.18
C ALA A 84 3.13 -7.44 -3.40
N ILE A 85 2.44 -8.52 -3.06
CA ILE A 85 0.98 -8.59 -3.10
C ILE A 85 0.48 -8.71 -1.66
N GLY A 86 -0.28 -7.72 -1.21
CA GLY A 86 -1.03 -7.80 0.03
C GLY A 86 -2.38 -8.48 -0.20
N ILE A 87 -2.70 -9.44 0.64
CA ILE A 87 -3.94 -10.21 0.61
C ILE A 87 -4.66 -9.99 1.93
N ARG A 88 -5.97 -9.77 1.89
CA ARG A 88 -6.82 -9.84 3.08
C ARG A 88 -8.09 -10.61 2.78
N ASN A 89 -8.50 -11.45 3.71
CA ASN A 89 -9.71 -12.25 3.63
C ASN A 89 -10.42 -12.29 4.99
N ALA A 90 -11.75 -12.09 5.02
CA ALA A 90 -12.53 -12.12 6.26
C ALA A 90 -13.79 -12.97 6.10
N ASN A 91 -13.86 -14.03 6.87
CA ASN A 91 -15.00 -14.95 6.91
C ASN A 91 -16.13 -14.48 7.87
N ASN A 92 -15.87 -13.45 8.69
CA ASN A 92 -16.83 -12.77 9.58
C ASN A 92 -17.54 -11.57 8.94
N LYS A 93 -17.39 -11.33 7.64
CA LYS A 93 -17.98 -10.21 6.88
C LYS A 93 -17.43 -8.81 7.25
N ARG A 94 -16.42 -8.71 8.11
CA ARG A 94 -15.89 -7.44 8.59
C ARG A 94 -15.28 -6.59 7.47
N PHE A 95 -14.67 -7.25 6.48
CA PHE A 95 -14.17 -6.61 5.26
C PHE A 95 -14.25 -7.56 4.06
N ARG A 96 -14.10 -6.99 2.88
CA ARG A 96 -14.12 -7.73 1.62
C ARG A 96 -12.78 -8.43 1.39
N LEU A 97 -12.80 -9.57 0.67
CA LEU A 97 -11.60 -10.09 0.04
C LEU A 97 -10.95 -8.98 -0.80
N ALA A 98 -9.67 -8.77 -0.61
CA ALA A 98 -8.90 -7.85 -1.44
C ALA A 98 -7.49 -8.35 -1.66
N CYS A 99 -6.99 -8.13 -2.89
CA CYS A 99 -5.58 -8.21 -3.22
C CYS A 99 -5.12 -6.83 -3.70
N THR A 100 -3.95 -6.40 -3.28
CA THR A 100 -3.37 -5.11 -3.65
C THR A 100 -1.90 -5.27 -3.94
N VAL A 101 -1.39 -4.44 -4.86
CA VAL A 101 0.04 -4.41 -5.17
C VAL A 101 0.72 -3.39 -4.26
N GLY A 102 1.93 -3.73 -3.85
CA GLY A 102 2.80 -2.87 -3.06
C GLY A 102 4.25 -3.02 -3.46
N LEU A 103 5.09 -2.29 -2.75
CA LEU A 103 6.53 -2.34 -2.89
C LEU A 103 7.17 -2.63 -1.53
N ARG A 104 8.08 -3.61 -1.49
CA ARG A 104 8.97 -3.85 -0.37
C ARG A 104 10.33 -3.25 -0.68
N VAL A 105 10.83 -2.42 0.24
CA VAL A 105 12.15 -1.77 0.13
C VAL A 105 13.17 -2.58 0.91
N PHE A 106 14.29 -2.96 0.29
CA PHE A 106 15.24 -3.91 0.89
C PHE A 106 15.97 -3.34 2.10
N VAL A 107 16.39 -2.08 2.05
CA VAL A 107 17.25 -1.47 3.09
C VAL A 107 16.54 -1.37 4.44
N CYS A 108 15.24 -1.09 4.46
CA CYS A 108 14.47 -0.84 5.68
C CYS A 108 13.31 -1.83 5.87
N HIS A 109 13.16 -2.80 4.99
CA HIS A 109 12.02 -3.74 4.97
C HIS A 109 10.64 -3.07 4.97
N ASN A 110 10.58 -1.80 4.60
CA ASN A 110 9.32 -1.07 4.49
C ASN A 110 8.44 -1.71 3.42
N LEU A 111 7.17 -1.86 3.75
CA LEU A 111 6.16 -2.39 2.84
C LEU A 111 5.06 -1.34 2.69
N ALA A 112 4.89 -0.84 1.47
CA ALA A 112 3.87 0.14 1.12
C ALA A 112 2.92 -0.44 0.08
N PHE A 113 1.62 -0.36 0.34
CA PHE A 113 0.56 -0.71 -0.61
C PHE A 113 -0.03 0.53 -1.24
N ARG A 114 -0.39 0.46 -2.53
CA ARG A 114 -1.05 1.56 -3.24
C ARG A 114 -2.55 1.30 -3.36
N GLY A 115 -3.33 2.28 -2.90
CA GLY A 115 -4.78 2.21 -2.90
C GLY A 115 -5.41 2.10 -4.29
N ASP A 116 -4.85 2.82 -5.25
CA ASP A 116 -5.31 2.83 -6.64
C ASP A 116 -5.11 1.49 -7.35
N TYR A 117 -4.27 0.62 -6.79
CA TYR A 117 -3.96 -0.69 -7.31
C TYR A 117 -4.52 -1.82 -6.44
N THR A 118 -5.81 -1.76 -6.15
CA THR A 118 -6.56 -2.87 -5.53
C THR A 118 -7.31 -3.63 -6.63
N PRO A 119 -6.62 -4.52 -7.37
CA PRO A 119 -7.19 -5.18 -8.54
C PRO A 119 -8.30 -6.17 -8.20
N VAL A 120 -8.32 -6.67 -6.97
CA VAL A 120 -9.38 -7.54 -6.45
C VAL A 120 -10.01 -6.88 -5.24
N LEU A 121 -11.33 -6.69 -5.29
CA LEU A 121 -12.14 -6.26 -4.16
C LEU A 121 -13.53 -6.90 -4.27
N ALA A 122 -13.77 -7.99 -3.57
CA ALA A 122 -14.97 -8.80 -3.73
C ALA A 122 -15.65 -9.16 -2.41
N LYS A 123 -16.97 -9.32 -2.47
CA LYS A 123 -17.76 -9.89 -1.37
C LYS A 123 -17.88 -11.40 -1.56
N HIS A 124 -17.92 -12.15 -0.47
CA HIS A 124 -18.16 -13.59 -0.46
C HIS A 124 -19.65 -13.88 -0.72
N SER A 125 -20.06 -13.88 -1.98
CA SER A 125 -21.44 -14.14 -2.41
C SER A 125 -21.53 -15.43 -3.23
N LYS A 126 -22.75 -15.95 -3.40
CA LYS A 126 -22.99 -17.21 -4.18
C LYS A 126 -22.46 -17.16 -5.61
N ASN A 127 -22.48 -15.97 -6.23
CA ASN A 127 -22.10 -15.79 -7.64
C ASN A 127 -20.65 -15.30 -7.78
N PHE A 128 -19.85 -15.34 -6.72
CA PHE A 128 -18.45 -14.92 -6.77
C PHE A 128 -17.57 -16.10 -7.20
N SER A 129 -16.90 -15.95 -8.33
CA SER A 129 -15.82 -16.84 -8.78
C SER A 129 -14.48 -16.27 -8.27
N LEU A 130 -13.82 -17.00 -7.39
CA LEU A 130 -12.50 -16.63 -6.86
C LEU A 130 -11.45 -16.66 -7.98
N GLU A 131 -11.45 -17.73 -8.77
CA GLU A 131 -10.51 -17.93 -9.89
C GLU A 131 -10.59 -16.80 -10.92
N ASP A 132 -11.81 -16.47 -11.40
CA ASP A 132 -11.99 -15.37 -12.37
C ASP A 132 -11.55 -14.04 -11.80
N ALA A 133 -11.89 -13.75 -10.53
CA ALA A 133 -11.52 -12.50 -9.88
C ALA A 133 -10.01 -12.36 -9.74
N LEU A 134 -9.31 -13.44 -9.35
CA LEU A 134 -7.86 -13.46 -9.22
C LEU A 134 -7.19 -13.39 -10.58
N SER A 135 -7.69 -14.10 -11.58
CA SER A 135 -7.17 -14.06 -12.95
C SER A 135 -7.18 -12.63 -13.52
N VAL A 136 -8.33 -11.96 -13.48
CA VAL A 136 -8.45 -10.55 -13.89
C VAL A 136 -7.58 -9.63 -13.00
N GLY A 137 -7.52 -9.94 -11.72
CA GLY A 137 -6.73 -9.20 -10.75
C GLY A 137 -5.25 -9.22 -11.08
N VAL A 138 -4.66 -10.39 -11.34
CA VAL A 138 -3.24 -10.53 -11.67
C VAL A 138 -2.89 -9.82 -12.97
N ASP A 139 -3.75 -9.87 -13.99
CA ASP A 139 -3.52 -9.13 -15.24
C ASP A 139 -3.50 -7.60 -15.01
N ARG A 140 -4.33 -7.11 -14.10
CA ARG A 140 -4.31 -5.70 -13.69
C ARG A 140 -3.05 -5.36 -12.90
N MET A 141 -2.58 -6.26 -12.02
CA MET A 141 -1.34 -6.08 -11.26
C MET A 141 -0.14 -5.91 -12.19
N GLN A 142 0.05 -6.82 -13.14
CA GLN A 142 1.17 -6.77 -14.08
C GLN A 142 1.24 -5.45 -14.84
N ARG A 143 0.08 -4.93 -15.28
CA ARG A 143 0.02 -3.64 -15.98
C ARG A 143 0.45 -2.45 -15.12
N ASN A 144 0.43 -2.60 -13.79
CA ASN A 144 0.78 -1.54 -12.86
C ASN A 144 2.24 -1.58 -12.39
N PHE A 145 2.99 -2.65 -12.66
CA PHE A 145 4.39 -2.76 -12.24
C PHE A 145 5.27 -1.65 -12.84
N GLU A 146 5.16 -1.43 -14.14
CA GLU A 146 5.95 -0.40 -14.82
C GLU A 146 5.58 1.03 -14.38
N PRO A 147 4.30 1.44 -14.31
CA PRO A 147 3.92 2.72 -13.73
C PRO A 147 4.42 2.94 -12.30
N MET A 148 4.41 1.89 -11.46
CA MET A 148 4.92 1.98 -10.09
C MET A 148 6.45 2.18 -10.06
N ARG A 149 7.20 1.45 -10.89
CA ARG A 149 8.65 1.62 -11.04
C ARG A 149 8.99 3.05 -11.43
N GLN A 150 8.37 3.56 -12.50
CA GLN A 150 8.59 4.92 -13.00
C GLN A 150 8.25 5.98 -11.96
N GLN A 151 7.25 5.75 -11.12
CA GLN A 151 6.94 6.69 -10.05
C GLN A 151 8.03 6.70 -8.97
N VAL A 152 8.54 5.55 -8.56
CA VAL A 152 9.64 5.50 -7.60
C VAL A 152 10.89 6.17 -8.18
N GLU A 153 11.21 5.92 -9.44
CA GLU A 153 12.34 6.57 -10.12
C GLU A 153 12.19 8.10 -10.11
N ARG A 154 10.99 8.62 -10.41
CA ARG A 154 10.71 10.06 -10.30
C ARG A 154 10.89 10.56 -8.86
N TRP A 155 10.38 9.85 -7.87
CA TRP A 155 10.50 10.24 -6.47
C TRP A 155 11.94 10.24 -5.94
N ARG A 156 12.79 9.36 -6.47
CA ARG A 156 14.22 9.31 -6.12
C ARG A 156 14.99 10.54 -6.54
N VAL A 157 14.61 11.16 -7.64
CA VAL A 157 15.26 12.37 -8.16
C VAL A 157 14.57 13.67 -7.75
N GLN A 158 13.32 13.60 -7.31
CA GLN A 158 12.53 14.76 -6.89
C GLN A 158 13.01 15.27 -5.53
N GLN A 159 13.82 16.32 -5.54
CA GLN A 159 14.27 17.00 -4.31
C GLN A 159 13.12 17.76 -3.66
N LEU A 160 13.09 17.75 -2.34
CA LEU A 160 12.14 18.51 -1.53
C LEU A 160 12.87 19.54 -0.68
N SER A 161 12.41 20.79 -0.70
CA SER A 161 12.87 21.76 0.30
C SER A 161 12.35 21.35 1.69
N PRO A 162 13.08 21.76 2.76
CA PRO A 162 12.63 21.48 4.12
C PRO A 162 11.22 21.99 4.43
N GLU A 163 10.82 23.11 3.84
CA GLU A 163 9.51 23.74 3.99
C GLU A 163 8.43 22.89 3.34
N VAL A 164 8.65 22.44 2.09
CA VAL A 164 7.73 21.56 1.37
C VAL A 164 7.56 20.23 2.09
N ALA A 165 8.63 19.65 2.60
CA ALA A 165 8.55 18.40 3.35
C ALA A 165 7.71 18.56 4.64
N ARG A 166 7.95 19.65 5.42
CA ARG A 166 7.16 19.95 6.62
C ARG A 166 5.68 20.20 6.31
N LEU A 167 5.41 20.94 5.24
CA LEU A 167 4.04 21.21 4.80
C LEU A 167 3.34 19.94 4.36
N THR A 168 4.01 19.03 3.64
CA THR A 168 3.46 17.73 3.25
C THR A 168 3.11 16.89 4.47
N ILE A 169 3.98 16.85 5.49
CA ILE A 169 3.71 16.15 6.75
C ILE A 169 2.50 16.78 7.46
N TYR A 170 2.45 18.11 7.56
CA TYR A 170 1.33 18.81 8.17
C TYR A 170 0.01 18.48 7.47
N TRP A 171 -0.03 18.64 6.14
CA TRP A 171 -1.23 18.33 5.35
C TRP A 171 -1.68 16.88 5.54
N ALA A 172 -0.76 15.93 5.50
CA ALA A 172 -1.10 14.52 5.65
C ALA A 172 -1.76 14.20 7.00
N PHE A 173 -1.27 14.76 8.10
CA PHE A 173 -1.74 14.41 9.46
C PHE A 173 -2.80 15.35 10.04
N ILE A 174 -2.85 16.60 9.62
CA ILE A 174 -3.70 17.62 10.25
C ILE A 174 -4.89 17.97 9.36
N GLU A 175 -4.63 18.24 8.07
CA GLU A 175 -5.66 18.64 7.11
C GLU A 175 -6.14 17.49 6.24
N GLY A 176 -5.30 16.45 6.07
CA GLY A 176 -5.58 15.30 5.23
C GLY A 176 -6.48 14.28 5.94
N GLU A 177 -7.03 13.37 5.14
CA GLU A 177 -7.93 12.30 5.58
C GLU A 177 -7.19 11.07 6.13
N LEU A 178 -5.93 11.20 6.56
CA LEU A 178 -5.20 10.09 7.15
C LEU A 178 -5.78 9.76 8.54
N GLU A 179 -6.51 8.65 8.60
CA GLU A 179 -7.03 8.08 9.86
C GLU A 179 -5.90 7.38 10.66
N VAL A 180 -4.87 8.15 11.05
CA VAL A 180 -3.73 7.65 11.83
C VAL A 180 -3.46 8.52 13.05
N PRO A 181 -2.84 7.97 14.11
CA PRO A 181 -2.49 8.74 15.29
C PRO A 181 -1.59 9.94 14.96
N LYS A 182 -1.99 11.14 15.37
CA LYS A 182 -1.28 12.40 15.05
C LYS A 182 0.16 12.45 15.59
N HIS A 183 0.48 11.69 16.65
CA HIS A 183 1.85 11.62 17.18
C HIS A 183 2.85 11.03 16.17
N LEU A 184 2.40 10.24 15.18
CA LEU A 184 3.26 9.73 14.12
C LEU A 184 3.80 10.83 13.20
N ALA A 185 3.18 12.02 13.16
CA ALA A 185 3.71 13.16 12.41
C ALA A 185 5.13 13.54 12.85
N ARG A 186 5.36 13.56 14.18
CA ARG A 186 6.69 13.82 14.74
C ARG A 186 7.69 12.73 14.32
N LYS A 187 7.26 11.47 14.36
CA LYS A 187 8.10 10.35 13.95
C LYS A 187 8.47 10.42 12.46
N VAL A 188 7.51 10.74 11.57
CA VAL A 188 7.79 10.95 10.15
C VAL A 188 8.79 12.08 9.96
N HIS A 189 8.59 13.22 10.66
CA HIS A 189 9.52 14.35 10.62
C HIS A 189 10.94 13.91 11.02
N ASP A 190 11.08 13.24 12.15
CA ASP A 190 12.38 12.82 12.66
C ASP A 190 13.06 11.81 11.73
N LEU A 191 12.33 10.84 11.17
CA LEU A 191 12.86 9.86 10.21
C LEU A 191 13.30 10.50 8.90
N TYR A 192 12.61 11.56 8.44
CA TYR A 192 12.97 12.25 7.21
C TYR A 192 14.18 13.19 7.40
N PHE A 193 14.21 13.95 8.48
CA PHE A 193 15.29 14.92 8.74
C PHE A 193 16.55 14.30 9.34
N ASN A 194 16.42 13.13 10.00
CA ASN A 194 17.51 12.36 10.59
C ASN A 194 17.38 10.87 10.18
N PRO A 195 17.59 10.54 8.90
CA PRO A 195 17.39 9.19 8.39
C PRO A 195 18.38 8.20 9.00
N ARG A 196 17.90 6.97 9.26
CA ARG A 196 18.72 5.88 9.79
C ARG A 196 19.61 5.22 8.73
N TYR A 197 19.26 5.34 7.46
CA TYR A 197 19.92 4.72 6.32
C TYR A 197 20.45 5.79 5.38
N GLU A 198 21.68 5.62 4.90
CA GLU A 198 22.33 6.56 3.98
C GLU A 198 21.55 6.75 2.68
N GLU A 199 20.86 5.70 2.21
CA GLU A 199 19.99 5.75 1.03
C GLU A 199 18.91 6.85 1.13
N PHE A 200 18.46 7.17 2.33
CA PHE A 200 17.44 8.20 2.59
C PHE A 200 18.02 9.54 3.02
N ALA A 201 19.35 9.68 3.08
CA ALA A 201 19.99 10.95 3.37
C ALA A 201 19.68 12.07 2.33
N PRO A 202 19.56 11.77 1.03
CA PRO A 202 19.03 12.74 0.08
C PRO A 202 17.59 13.11 0.42
N ARG A 203 17.30 14.40 0.51
CA ARG A 203 15.97 14.91 0.85
C ARG A 203 15.03 14.87 -0.34
N THR A 204 14.72 13.68 -0.78
CA THR A 204 13.85 13.45 -1.93
C THR A 204 12.43 13.09 -1.49
N MET A 205 11.51 13.07 -2.45
CA MET A 205 10.16 12.54 -2.25
C MET A 205 10.19 11.05 -1.86
N TRP A 206 11.16 10.28 -2.39
CA TRP A 206 11.37 8.88 -2.01
C TRP A 206 11.72 8.73 -0.53
N SER A 207 12.65 9.57 -0.03
CA SER A 207 13.03 9.56 1.39
C SER A 207 11.84 9.90 2.30
N LEU A 208 11.01 10.88 1.88
CA LEU A 208 9.80 11.23 2.62
C LEU A 208 8.77 10.10 2.63
N ALA A 209 8.51 9.47 1.49
CA ALA A 209 7.62 8.31 1.38
C ALA A 209 8.05 7.16 2.29
N ASN A 210 9.37 6.90 2.36
CA ASN A 210 9.91 5.89 3.27
C ASN A 210 9.83 6.29 4.76
N ALA A 211 9.95 7.56 5.10
CA ALA A 211 9.73 8.04 6.46
C ALA A 211 8.28 7.81 6.92
N PHE A 212 7.29 8.08 6.05
CA PHE A 212 5.88 7.75 6.33
C PHE A 212 5.69 6.24 6.55
N THR A 213 6.18 5.43 5.61
CA THR A 213 6.01 3.97 5.67
C THR A 213 6.67 3.38 6.91
N SER A 214 7.87 3.86 7.28
CA SER A 214 8.56 3.46 8.51
C SER A 214 7.79 3.85 9.78
N ALA A 215 7.18 5.03 9.81
CA ALA A 215 6.36 5.44 10.94
C ALA A 215 5.11 4.57 11.08
N PHE A 216 4.50 4.17 9.97
CA PHE A 216 3.31 3.31 9.96
C PHE A 216 3.59 1.86 10.37
N ASN A 217 4.87 1.44 10.47
CA ASN A 217 5.22 0.13 11.03
C ASN A 217 4.80 -0.05 12.49
N GLU A 218 4.50 1.04 13.22
CA GLU A 218 3.95 0.98 14.58
C GLU A 218 2.45 0.68 14.61
N LEU A 219 1.76 0.76 13.48
CA LEU A 219 0.34 0.47 13.39
C LEU A 219 0.09 -1.03 13.25
N ASP A 220 -1.03 -1.48 13.79
CA ASP A 220 -1.56 -2.81 13.50
C ASP A 220 -1.76 -3.03 11.99
N PRO A 221 -1.76 -4.28 11.49
CA PRO A 221 -1.79 -4.57 10.06
C PRO A 221 -2.93 -3.90 9.29
N ILE A 222 -4.15 -3.86 9.83
CA ILE A 222 -5.31 -3.27 9.15
C ILE A 222 -5.23 -1.74 9.09
N PRO A 223 -5.02 -0.99 10.19
CA PRO A 223 -4.72 0.44 10.15
C PRO A 223 -3.54 0.79 9.25
N ARG A 224 -2.45 0.01 9.33
CA ARG A 224 -1.27 0.20 8.49
C ARG A 224 -1.58 0.07 7.00
N PHE A 225 -2.32 -0.97 6.61
CA PHE A 225 -2.76 -1.16 5.23
C PHE A 225 -3.59 0.05 4.73
N LYS A 226 -4.52 0.55 5.54
CA LYS A 226 -5.31 1.74 5.23
C LYS A 226 -4.45 2.99 5.12
N ALA A 227 -3.52 3.19 6.07
CA ALA A 227 -2.64 4.36 6.10
C ALA A 227 -1.74 4.44 4.87
N THR A 228 -1.07 3.34 4.51
CA THR A 228 -0.20 3.31 3.32
C THR A 228 -0.98 3.50 2.03
N ARG A 229 -2.20 2.97 1.96
CA ARG A 229 -3.09 3.12 0.82
C ARG A 229 -3.49 4.57 0.57
N ASN A 230 -3.87 5.30 1.61
CA ASN A 230 -4.41 6.67 1.50
C ASN A 230 -3.29 7.73 1.44
N SER A 231 -2.08 7.39 1.88
CA SER A 231 -0.99 8.36 1.99
C SER A 231 -0.40 8.78 0.64
N VAL A 232 -0.41 7.90 -0.36
CA VAL A 232 0.22 8.20 -1.67
C VAL A 232 -0.47 9.37 -2.38
N ASP A 233 -1.78 9.49 -2.27
CA ASP A 233 -2.53 10.59 -2.89
C ASP A 233 -2.29 11.92 -2.17
N SER A 234 -2.08 11.89 -0.85
CA SER A 234 -1.76 13.06 -0.04
C SER A 234 -0.30 13.52 -0.16
N TRP A 235 0.60 12.70 -0.72
CA TRP A 235 2.02 13.04 -0.89
C TRP A 235 2.32 13.86 -2.15
N ASN A 236 1.35 14.07 -3.02
CA ASN A 236 1.55 14.88 -4.21
C ASN A 236 1.27 16.37 -3.89
N PRO A 237 2.29 17.22 -3.71
CA PRO A 237 2.10 18.62 -3.35
C PRO A 237 1.30 19.42 -4.40
N GLY A 238 1.19 18.90 -5.63
CA GLY A 238 0.39 19.49 -6.71
C GLY A 238 -1.11 19.17 -6.65
N SER A 239 -1.54 18.17 -5.87
CA SER A 239 -2.96 17.79 -5.79
C SER A 239 -3.81 18.73 -4.91
N HIS A 240 -3.19 19.50 -4.05
CA HIS A 240 -3.86 20.40 -3.11
C HIS A 240 -4.07 21.83 -3.63
N CYS A 241 -3.52 22.20 -4.80
CA CYS A 241 -3.84 23.46 -5.49
C CYS A 241 -5.08 23.32 -6.40
N ARG A 242 -6.17 22.71 -5.93
CA ARG A 242 -7.47 22.91 -6.56
C ARG A 242 -8.10 24.16 -5.97
N CYS A 243 -7.76 25.31 -6.52
CA CYS A 243 -8.66 26.45 -6.45
C CYS A 243 -10.01 25.99 -7.01
N SER A 244 -11.07 26.15 -6.21
CA SER A 244 -12.45 26.00 -6.62
C SER A 244 -12.75 26.96 -7.79
N SER A 245 -12.59 26.48 -9.02
CA SER A 245 -13.16 27.12 -10.21
C SER A 245 -14.23 26.20 -10.75
N GLN A 246 -15.46 26.59 -10.50
CA GLN A 246 -16.64 26.07 -11.20
C GLN A 246 -16.56 26.42 -12.69
N SER A 247 -17.00 25.45 -13.50
CA SER A 247 -17.51 25.54 -14.87
C SER A 247 -16.54 25.81 -16.02
N GLY A 248 -16.55 24.88 -16.99
CA GLY A 248 -16.19 25.14 -18.38
C GLY A 248 -15.31 24.06 -19.02
N ALA A 249 -15.89 23.27 -19.88
CA ALA A 249 -15.27 22.22 -20.66
C ALA A 249 -14.11 22.71 -21.55
N ALA A 250 -13.01 21.95 -21.58
CA ALA A 250 -12.17 21.70 -22.79
C ALA A 250 -10.96 20.80 -22.42
N GLY A 251 -10.58 19.94 -23.34
CA GLY A 251 -9.69 18.79 -23.21
C GLY A 251 -8.20 19.07 -22.93
N PRO A 252 -7.37 18.00 -22.86
CA PRO A 252 -6.09 18.02 -22.18
C PRO A 252 -4.94 18.52 -23.06
N ALA A 253 -4.11 19.41 -22.49
CA ALA A 253 -2.79 19.75 -23.00
C ALA A 253 -1.72 19.34 -21.99
N PRO A 254 -0.48 18.98 -22.42
CA PRO A 254 0.54 18.46 -21.54
C PRO A 254 1.15 19.57 -20.66
N LEU A 255 1.27 19.28 -19.35
CA LEU A 255 1.81 20.22 -18.36
C LEU A 255 3.32 20.07 -18.25
N GLU A 256 4.04 21.03 -18.84
CA GLU A 256 5.35 21.45 -18.36
C GLU A 256 5.17 22.21 -17.03
N LEU A 257 5.72 21.70 -15.95
CA LEU A 257 5.72 22.36 -14.65
C LEU A 257 6.88 23.37 -14.56
N ALA A 258 6.62 24.59 -15.01
CA ALA A 258 7.41 25.73 -14.60
C ALA A 258 6.89 26.24 -13.25
N TYR A 259 7.73 26.23 -12.23
CA TYR A 259 7.49 26.83 -10.92
C TYR A 259 7.45 28.36 -11.07
N VAL A 260 6.28 28.95 -10.88
CA VAL A 260 6.12 30.42 -10.76
C VAL A 260 5.83 30.73 -9.30
N PRO A 261 6.69 31.51 -8.60
CA PRO A 261 6.39 31.94 -7.24
C PRO A 261 5.23 32.92 -7.24
N CYS A 262 4.24 32.65 -6.41
CA CYS A 262 3.09 33.55 -6.18
C CYS A 262 3.56 34.84 -5.50
N GLY A 263 3.68 35.90 -6.30
CA GLY A 263 3.97 37.24 -5.82
C GLY A 263 2.78 37.84 -5.10
N SER A 264 3.07 38.42 -3.96
CA SER A 264 2.24 39.21 -3.09
C SER A 264 1.32 40.22 -3.80
N ARG A 265 -0.01 40.10 -3.61
CA ARG A 265 -0.92 41.26 -3.69
C ARG A 265 -1.82 41.28 -2.44
N PRO A 266 -1.98 42.44 -1.80
CA PRO A 266 -2.86 42.58 -0.67
C PRO A 266 -4.33 42.59 -1.10
N CYS A 267 -5.16 41.90 -0.33
CA CYS A 267 -6.63 42.05 -0.41
C CYS A 267 -7.06 43.35 0.26
N LEU A 268 -7.77 44.15 -0.50
CA LEU A 268 -8.76 45.12 0.01
C LEU A 268 -10.15 44.45 -0.04
#